data_ec6051cc35e5799a6900c0bcb4c26d2b
#
_entry.id   ec6051cc35e5799a6900c0bcb4c26d2b
#
_cell.length_a   1.000
_cell.length_b   1.000
_cell.length_c   1.000
_cell.angle_alpha   90.00
_cell.angle_beta   90.00
_cell.angle_gamma   90.00
#
_symmetry.space_group_name_H-M   'P 1'
#
loop_
_entity.id
_entity.type
_entity.pdbx_description
1 polymer ?
#
loop_
_entity_poly.entity_id
_entity_poly.type
_entity_poly.pdbx_seq_one_letter_code
_entity_poly.pdbx_strand_id
1 'polypeptide(L)'
;KVSEVVRKTPGVAHTIDLPGYSTILSTNISNAGGMFVILAPFEERAGDEQLSAPAVAKALRQQFQQFPEAQIAVFGAPPVEGLGSTGGFKLQVQDRRGAGLRGLQGGVQNLAEQALTQHANKFGGMFSTFSVTQPQVFVEIDREKAKAQGISLSDIHQTLQAFLGSAYVNDFSFQNRSWQVNVQADPQFRMRKEDIGKLEVRNSEGGRVPLQTLVSVKDTTGPAIVNRYKLYPSAELSGSSLPGVSSGETVSLMNELAASSLPGTLGFEWTELTFQQILASQDLLTKLVFPLAVVFVFLVLS
;
A
#
# COMPACT_ATOMS: atom_id res chain seq x y z
N LYS A 1 6.73 -7.87 -19.06
CA LYS A 1 8.04 -8.32 -18.55
C LYS A 1 7.88 -9.16 -17.26
N VAL A 2 7.44 -8.56 -16.12
CA VAL A 2 7.30 -9.28 -14.83
C VAL A 2 6.38 -10.49 -14.97
N SER A 3 5.19 -10.31 -15.53
CA SER A 3 4.20 -11.36 -15.76
C SER A 3 4.73 -12.53 -16.61
N GLU A 4 5.57 -12.26 -17.60
CA GLU A 4 6.21 -13.29 -18.42
C GLU A 4 7.20 -14.14 -17.63
N VAL A 5 7.95 -13.52 -16.71
CA VAL A 5 8.87 -14.22 -15.81
C VAL A 5 8.11 -15.12 -14.86
N VAL A 6 7.04 -14.60 -14.26
CA VAL A 6 6.20 -15.36 -13.31
C VAL A 6 5.56 -16.58 -13.99
N ARG A 7 4.99 -16.41 -15.18
CA ARG A 7 4.35 -17.52 -15.93
C ARG A 7 5.32 -18.63 -16.34
N LYS A 8 6.60 -18.32 -16.46
CA LYS A 8 7.66 -19.30 -16.79
C LYS A 8 8.25 -19.98 -15.55
N THR A 9 7.87 -19.55 -14.36
CA THR A 9 8.38 -20.12 -13.12
C THR A 9 7.70 -21.46 -12.85
N PRO A 10 8.45 -22.55 -12.61
CA PRO A 10 7.89 -23.86 -12.29
C PRO A 10 6.93 -23.79 -11.10
N GLY A 11 5.82 -24.51 -11.17
CA GLY A 11 4.79 -24.53 -10.15
C GLY A 11 3.74 -23.40 -10.24
N VAL A 12 3.89 -22.46 -11.18
CA VAL A 12 2.89 -21.43 -11.47
C VAL A 12 1.94 -21.90 -12.57
N ALA A 13 0.64 -21.89 -12.30
CA ALA A 13 -0.39 -22.20 -13.29
C ALA A 13 -0.87 -20.96 -14.03
N HIS A 14 -1.25 -19.91 -13.29
CA HIS A 14 -1.86 -18.71 -13.86
C HIS A 14 -1.40 -17.46 -13.12
N THR A 15 -1.59 -16.28 -13.76
CA THR A 15 -1.41 -14.96 -13.15
C THR A 15 -2.64 -14.09 -13.40
N ILE A 16 -3.01 -13.28 -12.42
CA ILE A 16 -3.98 -12.20 -12.56
C ILE A 16 -3.22 -10.91 -12.33
N ASP A 17 -3.10 -10.10 -13.37
CA ASP A 17 -2.31 -8.88 -13.36
C ASP A 17 -3.24 -7.67 -13.19
N LEU A 18 -2.97 -6.82 -12.21
CA LEU A 18 -3.72 -5.62 -11.87
C LEU A 18 -2.82 -4.37 -11.98
N PRO A 19 -2.50 -3.92 -13.21
CA PRO A 19 -1.69 -2.72 -13.40
C PRO A 19 -2.45 -1.48 -12.95
N GLY A 20 -1.75 -0.58 -12.25
CA GLY A 20 -2.37 0.66 -11.74
C GLY A 20 -3.25 0.47 -10.50
N TYR A 21 -3.25 -0.72 -9.89
CA TYR A 21 -4.02 -1.01 -8.68
C TYR A 21 -3.14 -1.63 -7.59
N SER A 22 -3.07 -1.01 -6.43
CA SER A 22 -2.42 -1.57 -5.26
C SER A 22 -3.38 -2.47 -4.50
N THR A 23 -3.12 -3.78 -4.48
CA THR A 23 -3.91 -4.76 -3.71
C THR A 23 -3.74 -4.57 -2.19
N ILE A 24 -2.61 -4.01 -1.76
CA ILE A 24 -2.33 -3.76 -0.33
C ILE A 24 -3.13 -2.55 0.17
N LEU A 25 -3.13 -1.46 -0.60
CA LEU A 25 -3.85 -0.22 -0.26
C LEU A 25 -5.30 -0.21 -0.75
N SER A 26 -5.71 -1.25 -1.50
CA SER A 26 -7.05 -1.38 -2.09
C SER A 26 -7.47 -0.14 -2.89
N THR A 27 -6.54 0.43 -3.66
CA THR A 27 -6.78 1.68 -4.38
C THR A 27 -5.98 1.77 -5.68
N ASN A 28 -6.45 2.64 -6.59
CA ASN A 28 -5.76 2.92 -7.83
C ASN A 28 -4.57 3.86 -7.59
N ILE A 29 -3.39 3.43 -8.01
CA ILE A 29 -2.14 4.19 -7.95
C ILE A 29 -1.39 3.97 -9.26
N SER A 30 -1.10 5.05 -9.99
CA SER A 30 -0.53 4.99 -11.34
C SER A 30 0.85 4.34 -11.42
N ASN A 31 1.64 4.39 -10.37
CA ASN A 31 2.98 3.81 -10.28
C ASN A 31 3.04 2.52 -9.47
N ALA A 32 1.91 1.88 -9.20
CA ALA A 32 1.82 0.59 -8.52
C ALA A 32 1.08 -0.44 -9.37
N GLY A 33 1.23 -1.69 -9.02
CA GLY A 33 0.50 -2.82 -9.59
C GLY A 33 0.45 -3.97 -8.61
N GLY A 34 -0.60 -4.75 -8.69
CA GLY A 34 -0.76 -6.01 -7.97
C GLY A 34 -0.74 -7.20 -8.94
N MET A 35 -0.30 -8.34 -8.46
CA MET A 35 -0.38 -9.59 -9.22
C MET A 35 -0.73 -10.73 -8.26
N PHE A 36 -1.74 -11.50 -8.60
CA PHE A 36 -2.00 -12.78 -7.96
C PHE A 36 -1.35 -13.90 -8.76
N VAL A 37 -0.53 -14.68 -8.09
CA VAL A 37 0.15 -15.84 -8.67
C VAL A 37 -0.58 -17.09 -8.20
N ILE A 38 -1.22 -17.79 -9.13
CA ILE A 38 -1.97 -19.01 -8.87
C ILE A 38 -1.04 -20.18 -9.16
N LEU A 39 -0.79 -20.98 -8.13
CA LEU A 39 0.06 -22.17 -8.25
C LEU A 39 -0.73 -23.33 -8.86
N ALA A 40 -0.02 -24.27 -9.43
CA ALA A 40 -0.58 -25.52 -9.90
C ALA A 40 -1.27 -26.28 -8.74
N PRO A 41 -2.23 -27.19 -9.02
CA PRO A 41 -2.90 -28.00 -8.02
C PRO A 41 -1.92 -28.72 -7.07
N PHE A 42 -2.36 -29.01 -5.85
CA PHE A 42 -1.49 -29.68 -4.86
C PHE A 42 -1.02 -31.03 -5.34
N GLU A 43 -1.85 -31.78 -6.06
CA GLU A 43 -1.56 -33.09 -6.61
C GLU A 43 -0.38 -33.06 -7.59
N GLU A 44 -0.28 -32.02 -8.39
CA GLU A 44 0.80 -31.84 -9.38
C GLU A 44 2.11 -31.35 -8.75
N ARG A 45 2.04 -30.81 -7.54
CA ARG A 45 3.19 -30.30 -6.77
C ARG A 45 3.62 -31.21 -5.62
N ALA A 46 2.81 -32.24 -5.32
CA ALA A 46 3.08 -33.17 -4.24
C ALA A 46 4.36 -33.97 -4.50
N GLY A 47 5.25 -33.98 -3.50
CA GLY A 47 6.53 -34.71 -3.58
C GLY A 47 7.71 -33.92 -4.14
N ASP A 48 7.49 -32.70 -4.65
CA ASP A 48 8.56 -31.79 -5.06
C ASP A 48 8.60 -30.55 -4.17
N GLU A 49 9.58 -30.48 -3.27
CA GLU A 49 9.75 -29.33 -2.36
C GLU A 49 10.02 -28.03 -3.10
N GLN A 50 10.59 -28.08 -4.32
CA GLN A 50 10.88 -26.90 -5.13
C GLN A 50 9.62 -26.25 -5.69
N LEU A 51 8.54 -27.00 -5.81
CA LEU A 51 7.22 -26.53 -6.23
C LEU A 51 6.34 -26.08 -5.06
N SER A 52 6.85 -26.11 -3.84
CA SER A 52 6.15 -25.57 -2.66
C SER A 52 5.97 -24.06 -2.77
N ALA A 53 4.88 -23.51 -2.20
CA ALA A 53 4.61 -22.07 -2.24
C ALA A 53 5.79 -21.22 -1.69
N PRO A 54 6.45 -21.60 -0.58
CA PRO A 54 7.65 -20.89 -0.11
C PRO A 54 8.83 -20.94 -1.10
N ALA A 55 9.05 -22.09 -1.76
CA ALA A 55 10.15 -22.25 -2.72
C ALA A 55 9.90 -21.42 -3.98
N VAL A 56 8.68 -21.44 -4.53
CA VAL A 56 8.27 -20.59 -5.66
C VAL A 56 8.40 -19.12 -5.30
N ALA A 57 7.94 -18.70 -4.12
CA ALA A 57 8.10 -17.32 -3.67
C ALA A 57 9.57 -16.90 -3.54
N LYS A 58 10.45 -17.79 -3.07
CA LYS A 58 11.89 -17.56 -3.00
C LYS A 58 12.50 -17.40 -4.40
N ALA A 59 12.15 -18.28 -5.33
CA ALA A 59 12.62 -18.22 -6.72
C ALA A 59 12.18 -16.91 -7.40
N LEU A 60 10.94 -16.50 -7.21
CA LEU A 60 10.41 -15.22 -7.73
C LEU A 60 11.15 -14.02 -7.15
N ARG A 61 11.41 -13.98 -5.83
CA ARG A 61 12.20 -12.90 -5.21
C ARG A 61 13.59 -12.77 -5.82
N GLN A 62 14.26 -13.90 -6.12
CA GLN A 62 15.56 -13.89 -6.76
C GLN A 62 15.49 -13.38 -8.22
N GLN A 63 14.49 -13.84 -8.98
CA GLN A 63 14.30 -13.41 -10.37
C GLN A 63 13.95 -11.92 -10.46
N PHE A 64 13.24 -11.37 -9.47
CA PHE A 64 12.84 -9.96 -9.49
C PHE A 64 13.97 -8.99 -9.20
N GLN A 65 15.12 -9.45 -8.69
CA GLN A 65 16.32 -8.61 -8.54
C GLN A 65 16.85 -8.07 -9.87
N GLN A 66 16.47 -8.69 -10.99
CA GLN A 66 16.84 -8.22 -12.34
C GLN A 66 16.00 -7.02 -12.84
N PHE A 67 15.01 -6.56 -12.09
CA PHE A 67 14.15 -5.43 -12.46
C PHE A 67 14.45 -4.21 -11.59
N PRO A 68 15.50 -3.43 -11.88
CA PRO A 68 15.85 -2.26 -11.09
C PRO A 68 14.83 -1.12 -11.21
N GLU A 69 13.95 -1.18 -12.23
CA GLU A 69 12.92 -0.17 -12.49
C GLU A 69 11.73 -0.26 -11.52
N ALA A 70 11.60 -1.38 -10.78
CA ALA A 70 10.46 -1.61 -9.89
C ALA A 70 10.88 -2.30 -8.59
N GLN A 71 10.32 -1.85 -7.49
CA GLN A 71 10.42 -2.54 -6.22
C GLN A 71 9.32 -3.60 -6.14
N ILE A 72 9.68 -4.88 -6.28
CA ILE A 72 8.72 -5.99 -6.34
C ILE A 72 8.83 -6.81 -5.06
N ALA A 73 7.73 -6.86 -4.31
CA ALA A 73 7.62 -7.64 -3.09
C ALA A 73 6.73 -8.87 -3.33
N VAL A 74 7.14 -10.01 -2.80
CA VAL A 74 6.42 -11.29 -2.93
C VAL A 74 6.01 -11.78 -1.55
N PHE A 75 4.71 -11.96 -1.34
CA PHE A 75 4.15 -12.46 -0.08
C PHE A 75 3.33 -13.71 -0.30
N GLY A 76 3.20 -14.52 0.74
CA GLY A 76 2.17 -15.55 0.81
C GLY A 76 0.78 -14.95 1.07
N ALA A 77 -0.25 -15.74 0.83
CA ALA A 77 -1.59 -15.41 1.28
C ALA A 77 -1.64 -15.30 2.82
N PRO A 78 -2.52 -14.46 3.38
CA PRO A 78 -2.75 -14.44 4.82
C PRO A 78 -3.28 -15.81 5.28
N PRO A 79 -2.84 -16.32 6.44
CA PRO A 79 -3.25 -17.63 6.93
C PRO A 79 -4.72 -17.70 7.32
N VAL A 80 -5.35 -16.56 7.58
CA VAL A 80 -6.78 -16.42 7.89
C VAL A 80 -7.38 -15.36 6.98
N GLU A 81 -8.37 -15.76 6.21
CA GLU A 81 -9.09 -14.84 5.31
C GLU A 81 -9.80 -13.76 6.13
N GLY A 82 -9.67 -12.49 5.66
CA GLY A 82 -10.24 -11.32 6.34
C GLY A 82 -9.39 -10.75 7.49
N LEU A 83 -8.34 -11.43 7.94
CA LEU A 83 -7.41 -10.94 8.97
C LEU A 83 -6.05 -10.53 8.39
N GLY A 84 -6.08 -9.74 7.33
CA GLY A 84 -4.88 -9.19 6.70
C GLY A 84 -4.92 -9.28 5.20
N SER A 85 -4.05 -8.49 4.55
CA SER A 85 -3.87 -8.48 3.09
C SER A 85 -2.68 -9.32 2.63
N THR A 86 -1.75 -9.62 3.53
CA THR A 86 -0.52 -10.38 3.26
C THR A 86 -0.18 -11.32 4.41
N GLY A 87 0.54 -12.41 4.12
CA GLY A 87 1.14 -13.24 5.18
C GLY A 87 2.30 -12.51 5.85
N GLY A 88 2.52 -12.80 7.13
CA GLY A 88 3.56 -12.18 7.95
C GLY A 88 2.98 -11.31 9.06
N PHE A 89 3.69 -10.26 9.46
CA PHE A 89 3.26 -9.29 10.48
C PHE A 89 3.04 -7.90 9.89
N LYS A 90 2.22 -7.11 10.56
CA LYS A 90 1.92 -5.73 10.16
C LYS A 90 1.92 -4.81 11.36
N LEU A 91 2.70 -3.73 11.23
CA LEU A 91 2.89 -2.68 12.21
C LEU A 91 2.43 -1.34 11.62
N GLN A 92 1.62 -0.59 12.34
CA GLN A 92 1.25 0.79 12.00
C GLN A 92 2.12 1.76 12.79
N VAL A 93 3.02 2.47 12.11
CA VAL A 93 3.77 3.58 12.70
C VAL A 93 2.94 4.85 12.53
N GLN A 94 2.77 5.59 13.62
CA GLN A 94 1.86 6.74 13.72
C GLN A 94 2.61 8.02 14.03
N ASP A 95 2.28 9.10 13.35
CA ASP A 95 2.73 10.43 13.77
C ASP A 95 1.77 10.99 14.84
N ARG A 96 2.18 10.88 16.11
CA ARG A 96 1.38 11.28 17.26
C ARG A 96 1.64 12.70 17.74
N ARG A 97 2.78 13.30 17.38
CA ARG A 97 3.23 14.59 17.91
C ARG A 97 3.82 15.53 16.85
N GLY A 98 3.42 15.37 15.58
CA GLY A 98 3.77 16.31 14.53
C GLY A 98 5.18 16.15 13.95
N ALA A 99 5.68 14.92 13.78
CA ALA A 99 6.90 14.64 13.02
C ALA A 99 6.77 15.03 11.55
N GLY A 100 5.54 15.10 11.05
CA GLY A 100 5.21 15.32 9.66
C GLY A 100 5.43 14.08 8.79
N LEU A 101 4.92 14.12 7.56
CA LEU A 101 4.91 12.95 6.67
C LEU A 101 6.33 12.48 6.28
N ARG A 102 7.29 13.41 6.15
CA ARG A 102 8.71 13.04 5.91
C ARG A 102 9.35 12.38 7.12
N GLY A 103 9.06 12.87 8.33
CA GLY A 103 9.52 12.26 9.57
C GLY A 103 8.93 10.86 9.76
N LEU A 104 7.64 10.68 9.42
CA LEU A 104 6.97 9.40 9.44
C LEU A 104 7.63 8.40 8.47
N GLN A 105 7.89 8.81 7.22
CA GLN A 105 8.60 7.96 6.25
C GLN A 105 10.00 7.59 6.74
N GLY A 106 10.78 8.57 7.20
CA GLY A 106 12.12 8.33 7.71
C GLY A 106 12.15 7.36 8.91
N GLY A 107 11.18 7.50 9.83
CA GLY A 107 11.05 6.58 10.97
C GLY A 107 10.75 5.15 10.55
N VAL A 108 9.84 4.95 9.60
CA VAL A 108 9.51 3.61 9.07
C VAL A 108 10.68 2.99 8.32
N GLN A 109 11.37 3.77 7.49
CA GLN A 109 12.54 3.28 6.74
C GLN A 109 13.68 2.89 7.66
N ASN A 110 13.99 3.73 8.66
CA ASN A 110 15.02 3.45 9.66
C ASN A 110 14.69 2.19 10.47
N LEU A 111 13.45 2.03 10.91
CA LEU A 111 13.01 0.83 11.63
C LEU A 111 13.17 -0.44 10.79
N ALA A 112 12.78 -0.39 9.51
CA ALA A 112 12.94 -1.52 8.58
C ALA A 112 14.41 -1.86 8.33
N GLU A 113 15.24 -0.84 8.12
CA GLU A 113 16.68 -1.00 7.89
C GLU A 113 17.39 -1.59 9.11
N GLN A 114 17.10 -1.09 10.30
CA GLN A 114 17.68 -1.61 11.54
C GLN A 114 17.27 -3.07 11.78
N ALA A 115 16.01 -3.41 11.54
CA ALA A 115 15.54 -4.79 11.68
C ALA A 115 16.27 -5.73 10.71
N LEU A 116 16.45 -5.32 9.46
CA LEU A 116 17.14 -6.15 8.45
C LEU A 116 18.64 -6.20 8.63
N THR A 117 19.28 -5.18 9.23
CA THR A 117 20.73 -5.17 9.47
C THR A 117 21.11 -5.85 10.78
N GLN A 118 20.42 -5.55 11.86
CA GLN A 118 20.74 -6.10 13.19
C GLN A 118 20.25 -7.54 13.37
N HIS A 119 19.15 -7.90 12.70
CA HIS A 119 18.50 -9.20 12.83
C HIS A 119 18.25 -9.86 11.45
N ALA A 120 19.22 -9.79 10.54
CA ALA A 120 19.14 -10.36 9.19
C ALA A 120 18.80 -11.86 9.17
N ASN A 121 19.13 -12.59 10.24
CA ASN A 121 18.83 -14.02 10.42
C ASN A 121 17.42 -14.29 10.99
N LYS A 122 16.63 -13.27 11.26
CA LYS A 122 15.28 -13.38 11.83
C LYS A 122 14.19 -12.93 10.86
N PHE A 123 14.46 -11.93 10.02
CA PHE A 123 13.49 -11.34 9.12
C PHE A 123 13.75 -11.73 7.67
N GLY A 124 12.69 -12.17 6.99
CA GLY A 124 12.74 -12.57 5.57
C GLY A 124 12.54 -11.41 4.58
N GLY A 125 12.19 -10.24 5.08
CA GLY A 125 11.99 -9.01 4.33
C GLY A 125 11.00 -8.08 5.00
N MET A 126 11.17 -6.79 4.75
CA MET A 126 10.28 -5.74 5.23
C MET A 126 10.02 -4.72 4.13
N PHE A 127 8.84 -4.15 4.09
CA PHE A 127 8.49 -3.10 3.15
C PHE A 127 7.40 -2.20 3.72
N SER A 128 7.36 -0.98 3.20
CA SER A 128 6.28 -0.02 3.42
C SER A 128 5.82 0.51 2.07
N THR A 129 4.52 0.65 1.90
CA THR A 129 3.93 1.28 0.71
C THR A 129 3.86 2.79 0.83
N PHE A 130 4.17 3.33 2.01
CA PHE A 130 4.13 4.76 2.27
C PHE A 130 5.35 5.46 1.69
N SER A 131 5.13 6.47 0.82
CA SER A 131 6.17 7.31 0.24
C SER A 131 5.67 8.72 0.09
N VAL A 132 6.52 9.70 0.42
CA VAL A 132 6.29 11.15 0.18
C VAL A 132 7.10 11.68 -0.99
N THR A 133 7.80 10.81 -1.71
CA THR A 133 8.69 11.19 -2.82
C THR A 133 8.10 10.88 -4.19
N GLN A 134 6.81 10.56 -4.26
CA GLN A 134 6.17 10.30 -5.55
C GLN A 134 6.13 11.59 -6.40
N PRO A 135 6.56 11.52 -7.67
CA PRO A 135 6.47 12.64 -8.57
C PRO A 135 5.02 13.10 -8.74
N GLN A 136 4.80 14.39 -8.62
CA GLN A 136 3.49 15.03 -8.77
C GLN A 136 3.64 16.30 -9.57
N VAL A 137 2.55 16.76 -10.15
CA VAL A 137 2.46 18.04 -10.83
C VAL A 137 1.59 18.97 -10.00
N PHE A 138 2.17 20.08 -9.57
CA PHE A 138 1.44 21.12 -8.85
C PHE A 138 0.97 22.19 -9.85
N VAL A 139 -0.33 22.44 -9.86
CA VAL A 139 -0.96 23.48 -10.69
C VAL A 139 -1.34 24.63 -9.79
N GLU A 140 -0.59 25.73 -9.89
CA GLU A 140 -0.84 26.96 -9.18
C GLU A 140 -1.72 27.88 -10.03
N ILE A 141 -2.88 28.24 -9.52
CA ILE A 141 -3.85 29.09 -10.23
C ILE A 141 -3.69 30.56 -9.81
N ASP A 142 -3.47 31.44 -10.78
CA ASP A 142 -3.50 32.88 -10.58
C ASP A 142 -4.98 33.35 -10.43
N ARG A 143 -5.40 33.47 -9.19
CA ARG A 143 -6.80 33.78 -8.85
C ARG A 143 -7.19 35.21 -9.26
N GLU A 144 -6.24 36.13 -9.27
CA GLU A 144 -6.50 37.53 -9.66
C GLU A 144 -6.73 37.61 -11.15
N LYS A 145 -5.89 36.98 -11.96
CA LYS A 145 -6.08 36.90 -13.40
C LYS A 145 -7.35 36.16 -13.78
N ALA A 146 -7.67 35.05 -13.13
CA ALA A 146 -8.90 34.31 -13.39
C ALA A 146 -10.13 35.23 -13.17
N LYS A 147 -10.16 35.95 -12.04
CA LYS A 147 -11.24 36.89 -11.74
C LYS A 147 -11.30 38.05 -12.73
N ALA A 148 -10.15 38.63 -13.10
CA ALA A 148 -10.08 39.73 -14.07
C ALA A 148 -10.59 39.33 -15.46
N GLN A 149 -10.45 38.05 -15.85
CA GLN A 149 -10.93 37.49 -17.10
C GLN A 149 -12.37 36.92 -17.01
N GLY A 150 -13.06 37.13 -15.90
CA GLY A 150 -14.43 36.63 -15.70
C GLY A 150 -14.53 35.10 -15.62
N ILE A 151 -13.49 34.43 -15.13
CA ILE A 151 -13.44 32.97 -15.03
C ILE A 151 -13.57 32.55 -13.57
N SER A 152 -14.50 31.63 -13.29
CA SER A 152 -14.66 31.08 -11.94
C SER A 152 -13.58 30.02 -11.64
N LEU A 153 -13.13 29.96 -10.40
CA LEU A 153 -12.21 28.89 -9.96
C LEU A 153 -12.85 27.51 -10.09
N SER A 154 -14.17 27.45 -9.92
CA SER A 154 -14.92 26.20 -10.10
C SER A 154 -14.81 25.65 -11.51
N ASP A 155 -14.90 26.51 -12.53
CA ASP A 155 -14.80 26.10 -13.93
C ASP A 155 -13.40 25.61 -14.27
N ILE A 156 -12.35 26.26 -13.70
CA ILE A 156 -10.95 25.79 -13.83
C ILE A 156 -10.82 24.39 -13.22
N HIS A 157 -11.28 24.19 -11.99
CA HIS A 157 -11.20 22.89 -11.32
C HIS A 157 -12.00 21.80 -12.03
N GLN A 158 -13.20 22.09 -12.50
CA GLN A 158 -14.03 21.15 -13.27
C GLN A 158 -13.38 20.78 -14.59
N THR A 159 -12.77 21.76 -15.28
CA THR A 159 -12.02 21.50 -16.51
C THR A 159 -10.85 20.57 -16.26
N LEU A 160 -10.00 20.87 -15.26
CA LEU A 160 -8.89 20.00 -14.88
C LEU A 160 -9.37 18.59 -14.49
N GLN A 161 -10.44 18.50 -13.70
CA GLN A 161 -11.02 17.22 -13.31
C GLN A 161 -11.53 16.44 -14.52
N ALA A 162 -12.34 17.04 -15.38
CA ALA A 162 -12.93 16.34 -16.51
C ALA A 162 -11.88 15.85 -17.51
N PHE A 163 -10.89 16.69 -17.84
CA PHE A 163 -9.89 16.34 -18.83
C PHE A 163 -8.79 15.41 -18.29
N LEU A 164 -8.32 15.61 -17.06
CA LEU A 164 -7.21 14.86 -16.50
C LEU A 164 -7.65 13.69 -15.62
N GLY A 165 -8.66 13.90 -14.77
CA GLY A 165 -9.11 12.94 -13.76
C GLY A 165 -10.29 12.08 -14.18
N SER A 166 -11.04 12.48 -15.19
CA SER A 166 -12.36 12.03 -15.61
C SER A 166 -13.54 12.68 -14.89
N ALA A 167 -14.64 12.81 -15.61
CA ALA A 167 -15.93 13.22 -15.08
C ALA A 167 -16.94 12.11 -15.27
N TYR A 168 -17.51 11.63 -14.20
CA TYR A 168 -18.65 10.73 -14.26
C TYR A 168 -19.90 11.51 -14.72
N VAL A 169 -20.57 10.98 -15.75
CA VAL A 169 -21.73 11.61 -16.34
C VAL A 169 -23.02 10.91 -15.90
N ASN A 170 -23.09 9.60 -16.09
CA ASN A 170 -24.26 8.78 -15.76
C ASN A 170 -23.96 7.29 -15.91
N ASP A 171 -24.92 6.45 -15.51
CA ASP A 171 -24.93 5.02 -15.77
C ASP A 171 -25.92 4.67 -16.88
N PHE A 172 -25.66 3.60 -17.63
CA PHE A 172 -26.61 2.99 -18.52
C PHE A 172 -26.61 1.48 -18.39
N SER A 173 -27.78 0.87 -18.61
CA SER A 173 -27.94 -0.59 -18.56
C SER A 173 -27.77 -1.18 -19.95
N PHE A 174 -26.82 -2.12 -20.08
CA PHE A 174 -26.59 -2.86 -21.31
C PHE A 174 -26.26 -4.33 -20.97
N GLN A 175 -26.93 -5.27 -21.64
CA GLN A 175 -26.77 -6.72 -21.41
C GLN A 175 -26.87 -7.13 -19.92
N ASN A 176 -27.89 -6.67 -19.21
CA ASN A 176 -28.15 -6.92 -17.80
C ASN A 176 -27.02 -6.46 -16.83
N ARG A 177 -26.19 -5.51 -17.26
CA ARG A 177 -25.15 -4.88 -16.42
C ARG A 177 -25.33 -3.37 -16.49
N SER A 178 -25.03 -2.69 -15.36
CA SER A 178 -24.90 -1.25 -15.32
C SER A 178 -23.48 -0.85 -15.71
N TRP A 179 -23.36 0.10 -16.63
CA TRP A 179 -22.10 0.62 -17.13
C TRP A 179 -22.01 2.10 -16.85
N GLN A 180 -20.85 2.55 -16.38
CA GLN A 180 -20.60 3.96 -16.14
C GLN A 180 -20.14 4.68 -17.40
N VAL A 181 -20.68 5.89 -17.61
CA VAL A 181 -20.20 6.81 -18.64
C VAL A 181 -19.25 7.80 -17.98
N ASN A 182 -17.97 7.67 -18.29
CA ASN A 182 -16.94 8.60 -17.83
C ASN A 182 -16.34 9.33 -19.03
N VAL A 183 -16.25 10.66 -18.95
CA VAL A 183 -15.63 11.52 -19.96
C VAL A 183 -14.25 11.93 -19.49
N GLN A 184 -13.25 11.77 -20.36
CA GLN A 184 -11.87 12.16 -20.09
C GLN A 184 -11.18 12.55 -21.40
N ALA A 185 -10.13 13.36 -21.35
CA ALA A 185 -9.29 13.61 -22.51
C ALA A 185 -8.62 12.33 -23.00
N ASP A 186 -8.51 12.16 -24.30
CA ASP A 186 -7.74 11.06 -24.88
C ASP A 186 -6.26 11.15 -24.42
N PRO A 187 -5.56 10.02 -24.18
CA PRO A 187 -4.20 9.99 -23.66
C PRO A 187 -3.22 10.97 -24.34
N GLN A 188 -3.27 11.10 -25.65
CA GLN A 188 -2.41 12.00 -26.42
C GLN A 188 -2.51 13.49 -26.00
N PHE A 189 -3.61 13.89 -25.34
CA PHE A 189 -3.87 15.27 -24.91
C PHE A 189 -3.63 15.48 -23.39
N ARG A 190 -3.14 14.48 -22.65
CA ARG A 190 -2.89 14.54 -21.20
C ARG A 190 -1.64 13.78 -20.74
N MET A 191 -0.75 13.41 -21.66
CA MET A 191 0.47 12.68 -21.31
C MET A 191 1.59 13.56 -20.82
N ARG A 192 1.59 14.84 -21.15
CA ARG A 192 2.65 15.78 -20.81
C ARG A 192 2.10 16.90 -19.93
N LYS A 193 2.93 17.43 -19.03
CA LYS A 193 2.53 18.56 -18.17
C LYS A 193 2.17 19.81 -18.97
N GLU A 194 2.78 19.99 -20.14
CA GLU A 194 2.51 21.12 -21.04
C GLU A 194 1.09 21.05 -21.64
N ASP A 195 0.48 19.86 -21.70
CA ASP A 195 -0.87 19.69 -22.21
C ASP A 195 -1.91 20.34 -21.29
N ILE A 196 -1.61 20.46 -19.99
CA ILE A 196 -2.48 21.17 -19.03
C ILE A 196 -2.72 22.62 -19.46
N GLY A 197 -1.69 23.30 -19.95
CA GLY A 197 -1.81 24.69 -20.40
C GLY A 197 -2.64 24.87 -21.65
N LYS A 198 -2.80 23.82 -22.46
CA LYS A 198 -3.59 23.86 -23.71
C LYS A 198 -5.10 23.67 -23.46
N LEU A 199 -5.49 23.21 -22.29
CA LEU A 199 -6.91 23.10 -21.93
C LEU A 199 -7.54 24.49 -21.90
N GLU A 200 -8.79 24.58 -22.33
CA GLU A 200 -9.53 25.83 -22.41
C GLU A 200 -10.68 25.86 -21.40
N VAL A 201 -10.89 27.01 -20.78
CA VAL A 201 -12.02 27.29 -19.91
C VAL A 201 -12.86 28.42 -20.50
N ARG A 202 -14.15 28.43 -20.28
CA ARG A 202 -15.04 29.50 -20.73
C ARG A 202 -15.08 30.63 -19.70
N ASN A 203 -15.04 31.87 -20.18
CA ASN A 203 -15.30 33.05 -19.37
C ASN A 203 -16.78 33.40 -19.32
N SER A 204 -17.15 34.40 -18.49
CA SER A 204 -18.53 34.88 -18.36
C SER A 204 -19.16 35.42 -19.64
N GLU A 205 -18.34 35.80 -20.64
CA GLU A 205 -18.77 36.32 -21.93
C GLU A 205 -18.88 35.21 -23.00
N GLY A 206 -18.60 33.94 -22.63
CA GLY A 206 -18.62 32.80 -23.54
C GLY A 206 -17.32 32.59 -24.33
N GLY A 207 -16.34 33.47 -24.15
CA GLY A 207 -15.00 33.34 -24.76
C GLY A 207 -14.22 32.16 -24.17
N ARG A 208 -13.32 31.58 -24.97
CA ARG A 208 -12.42 30.49 -24.54
C ARG A 208 -11.06 31.05 -24.17
N VAL A 209 -10.57 30.67 -23.00
CA VAL A 209 -9.28 31.13 -22.46
C VAL A 209 -8.42 29.91 -22.15
N PRO A 210 -7.22 29.82 -22.77
CA PRO A 210 -6.29 28.72 -22.48
C PRO A 210 -5.76 28.81 -21.04
N LEU A 211 -5.69 27.66 -20.35
CA LEU A 211 -5.24 27.59 -18.95
C LEU A 211 -3.79 28.09 -18.77
N GLN A 212 -2.92 28.02 -19.77
CA GLN A 212 -1.56 28.55 -19.69
C GLN A 212 -1.48 30.04 -19.29
N THR A 213 -2.55 30.80 -19.53
CA THR A 213 -2.62 32.22 -19.14
C THR A 213 -2.99 32.40 -17.66
N LEU A 214 -3.56 31.39 -17.04
CA LEU A 214 -4.13 31.39 -15.70
C LEU A 214 -3.38 30.53 -14.71
N VAL A 215 -2.59 29.55 -15.17
CA VAL A 215 -1.95 28.59 -14.28
C VAL A 215 -0.43 28.52 -14.52
N SER A 216 0.29 28.23 -13.45
CA SER A 216 1.70 27.85 -13.47
C SER A 216 1.81 26.38 -13.07
N VAL A 217 2.50 25.59 -13.88
CA VAL A 217 2.63 24.13 -13.68
C VAL A 217 4.06 23.83 -13.26
N LYS A 218 4.21 23.21 -12.07
CA LYS A 218 5.51 22.92 -11.45
C LYS A 218 5.61 21.45 -11.09
N ASP A 219 6.80 20.86 -11.28
CA ASP A 219 7.07 19.52 -10.75
C ASP A 219 7.24 19.60 -9.24
N THR A 220 6.65 18.65 -8.53
CA THR A 220 6.75 18.52 -7.07
C THR A 220 6.80 17.04 -6.69
N THR A 221 6.96 16.77 -5.41
CA THR A 221 6.85 15.43 -4.85
C THR A 221 5.90 15.43 -3.65
N GLY A 222 5.18 14.35 -3.47
CA GLY A 222 4.26 14.21 -2.35
C GLY A 222 3.78 12.77 -2.17
N PRO A 223 3.02 12.49 -1.12
CA PRO A 223 2.39 11.20 -0.96
C PRO A 223 1.21 11.04 -1.93
N ALA A 224 1.05 9.85 -2.51
CA ALA A 224 -0.17 9.54 -3.26
C ALA A 224 -1.37 9.40 -2.33
N ILE A 225 -1.14 8.80 -1.16
CA ILE A 225 -2.16 8.52 -0.15
C ILE A 225 -1.56 8.77 1.22
N VAL A 226 -2.34 9.41 2.09
CA VAL A 226 -2.05 9.54 3.51
C VAL A 226 -3.10 8.76 4.29
N ASN A 227 -2.71 7.60 4.78
CA ASN A 227 -3.57 6.79 5.64
C ASN A 227 -3.56 7.34 7.07
N ARG A 228 -4.67 7.15 7.76
CA ARG A 228 -4.79 7.43 9.19
C ARG A 228 -5.21 6.18 9.93
N TYR A 229 -4.49 5.88 11.00
CA TYR A 229 -4.86 4.83 11.94
C TYR A 229 -5.16 5.44 13.29
N LYS A 230 -6.36 5.21 13.82
CA LYS A 230 -6.87 5.88 15.02
C LYS A 230 -6.71 7.41 14.97
N LEU A 231 -7.03 8.00 13.80
CA LEU A 231 -6.95 9.42 13.48
C LEU A 231 -5.54 10.02 13.30
N TYR A 232 -4.47 9.32 13.67
CA TYR A 232 -3.09 9.75 13.43
C TYR A 232 -2.65 9.42 12.00
N PRO A 233 -1.93 10.33 11.31
CA PRO A 233 -1.24 9.96 10.08
C PRO A 233 -0.37 8.73 10.34
N SER A 234 -0.50 7.71 9.50
CA SER A 234 0.20 6.45 9.73
C SER A 234 0.84 5.90 8.45
N ALA A 235 1.92 5.17 8.65
CA ALA A 235 2.58 4.40 7.63
C ALA A 235 2.66 2.94 8.06
N GLU A 236 2.27 2.06 7.16
CA GLU A 236 2.30 0.63 7.37
C GLU A 236 3.71 0.10 7.14
N LEU A 237 4.17 -0.75 8.03
CA LEU A 237 5.36 -1.58 7.86
C LEU A 237 4.93 -3.04 7.93
N SER A 238 5.05 -3.72 6.80
CA SER A 238 4.79 -5.15 6.69
C SER A 238 6.10 -5.92 6.62
N GLY A 239 6.14 -7.10 7.22
CA GLY A 239 7.31 -7.94 7.21
C GLY A 239 6.99 -9.41 7.39
N SER A 240 7.98 -10.26 7.12
CA SER A 240 7.89 -11.70 7.32
C SER A 240 9.06 -12.20 8.15
N SER A 241 8.82 -13.23 8.96
CA SER A 241 9.87 -13.95 9.67
C SER A 241 10.52 -14.99 8.74
N LEU A 242 11.78 -15.30 8.99
CA LEU A 242 12.44 -16.45 8.35
C LEU A 242 11.88 -17.78 8.90
N PRO A 243 11.97 -18.88 8.14
CA PRO A 243 11.59 -20.19 8.62
C PRO A 243 12.29 -20.54 9.93
N GLY A 244 11.53 -21.07 10.89
CA GLY A 244 12.04 -21.42 12.22
C GLY A 244 12.00 -20.30 13.26
N VAL A 245 11.69 -19.07 12.88
CA VAL A 245 11.49 -17.94 13.82
C VAL A 245 10.01 -17.86 14.20
N SER A 246 9.73 -17.87 15.50
CA SER A 246 8.35 -17.78 15.99
C SER A 246 7.77 -16.37 15.84
N SER A 247 6.44 -16.28 15.68
CA SER A 247 5.75 -14.98 15.63
C SER A 247 5.93 -14.19 16.94
N GLY A 248 5.97 -14.85 18.08
CA GLY A 248 6.22 -14.20 19.37
C GLY A 248 7.63 -13.60 19.49
N GLU A 249 8.65 -14.29 18.99
CA GLU A 249 10.01 -13.75 18.92
C GLU A 249 10.08 -12.53 18.00
N THR A 250 9.44 -12.62 16.84
CA THR A 250 9.35 -11.50 15.88
C THR A 250 8.70 -10.27 16.50
N VAL A 251 7.59 -10.45 17.21
CA VAL A 251 6.89 -9.35 17.90
C VAL A 251 7.78 -8.74 19.00
N SER A 252 8.47 -9.56 19.78
CA SER A 252 9.36 -9.07 20.84
C SER A 252 10.52 -8.24 20.28
N LEU A 253 11.20 -8.74 19.25
CA LEU A 253 12.28 -8.03 18.57
C LEU A 253 11.83 -6.72 17.94
N MET A 254 10.69 -6.72 17.27
CA MET A 254 10.14 -5.50 16.65
C MET A 254 9.69 -4.47 17.70
N ASN A 255 9.17 -4.90 18.84
CA ASN A 255 8.86 -3.99 19.95
C ASN A 255 10.12 -3.31 20.51
N GLU A 256 11.19 -4.06 20.71
CA GLU A 256 12.47 -3.56 21.19
C GLU A 256 13.09 -2.56 20.20
N LEU A 257 13.13 -2.94 18.93
CA LEU A 257 13.62 -2.06 17.86
C LEU A 257 12.78 -0.80 17.72
N ALA A 258 11.46 -0.90 17.74
CA ALA A 258 10.59 0.26 17.62
C ALA A 258 10.74 1.21 18.81
N ALA A 259 10.89 0.65 20.03
CA ALA A 259 11.10 1.45 21.24
C ALA A 259 12.44 2.20 21.23
N SER A 260 13.49 1.60 20.63
CA SER A 260 14.83 2.19 20.60
C SER A 260 15.07 3.10 19.38
N SER A 261 14.42 2.81 18.24
CA SER A 261 14.72 3.45 16.95
C SER A 261 13.77 4.58 16.59
N LEU A 262 12.50 4.49 17.01
CA LEU A 262 11.51 5.51 16.65
C LEU A 262 11.70 6.76 17.51
N PRO A 263 11.70 7.96 16.88
CA PRO A 263 11.67 9.22 17.63
C PRO A 263 10.44 9.29 18.54
N GLY A 264 10.53 9.96 19.67
CA GLY A 264 9.43 10.11 20.63
C GLY A 264 8.18 10.86 20.08
N THR A 265 8.25 11.40 18.87
CA THR A 265 7.11 11.97 18.13
C THR A 265 6.30 10.90 17.42
N LEU A 266 6.89 9.75 17.12
CA LEU A 266 6.25 8.62 16.48
C LEU A 266 5.84 7.58 17.53
N GLY A 267 4.71 6.94 17.30
CA GLY A 267 4.26 5.76 18.04
C GLY A 267 4.03 4.61 17.08
N PHE A 268 3.78 3.42 17.61
CA PHE A 268 3.44 2.28 16.79
C PHE A 268 2.35 1.43 17.44
N GLU A 269 1.63 0.68 16.62
CA GLU A 269 0.64 -0.30 17.07
C GLU A 269 0.62 -1.50 16.14
N TRP A 270 0.39 -2.65 16.73
CA TRP A 270 0.14 -3.89 15.98
C TRP A 270 -1.26 -3.93 15.41
N THR A 271 -1.41 -4.55 14.26
CA THR A 271 -2.69 -4.69 13.57
C THR A 271 -2.89 -6.11 13.05
N GLU A 272 -4.11 -6.39 12.57
CA GLU A 272 -4.48 -7.63 11.90
C GLU A 272 -4.21 -8.87 12.78
N LEU A 273 -3.72 -9.95 12.16
CA LEU A 273 -3.48 -11.23 12.84
C LEU A 273 -2.50 -11.10 14.02
N THR A 274 -1.45 -10.28 13.88
CA THR A 274 -0.46 -10.10 14.96
C THR A 274 -1.10 -9.49 16.20
N PHE A 275 -1.98 -8.52 16.05
CA PHE A 275 -2.74 -7.95 17.16
C PHE A 275 -3.60 -9.01 17.86
N GLN A 276 -4.29 -9.87 17.08
CA GLN A 276 -5.09 -10.95 17.65
C GLN A 276 -4.25 -11.99 18.39
N GLN A 277 -3.06 -12.30 17.87
CA GLN A 277 -2.11 -13.19 18.55
C GLN A 277 -1.64 -12.63 19.90
N ILE A 278 -1.34 -11.33 19.95
CA ILE A 278 -0.95 -10.66 21.21
C ILE A 278 -2.10 -10.71 22.21
N LEU A 279 -3.33 -10.41 21.82
CA LEU A 279 -4.50 -10.51 22.68
C LEU A 279 -4.72 -11.93 23.19
N ALA A 280 -4.64 -12.91 22.28
CA ALA A 280 -4.80 -14.32 22.66
C ALA A 280 -3.73 -14.80 23.66
N SER A 281 -2.49 -14.34 23.52
CA SER A 281 -1.41 -14.70 24.44
C SER A 281 -1.62 -14.11 25.84
N GLN A 282 -2.16 -12.90 25.93
CA GLN A 282 -2.50 -12.28 27.22
C GLN A 282 -3.67 -12.98 27.92
N ASP A 283 -4.65 -13.43 27.15
CA ASP A 283 -5.83 -14.12 27.68
C ASP A 283 -5.55 -15.57 28.11
N LEU A 284 -4.51 -16.20 27.56
CA LEU A 284 -4.19 -17.61 27.85
C LEU A 284 -3.85 -17.83 29.34
N LEU A 285 -3.14 -16.90 29.95
CA LEU A 285 -2.78 -16.95 31.38
C LEU A 285 -4.03 -16.89 32.27
N THR A 286 -4.98 -16.02 31.96
CA THR A 286 -6.20 -15.85 32.74
C THR A 286 -7.26 -16.93 32.46
N LYS A 287 -7.42 -17.33 31.22
CA LYS A 287 -8.51 -18.27 30.81
C LYS A 287 -8.14 -19.75 30.92
N LEU A 288 -6.85 -20.09 30.90
CA LEU A 288 -6.41 -21.49 30.98
C LEU A 288 -5.66 -21.80 32.29
N VAL A 289 -4.69 -21.00 32.67
CA VAL A 289 -3.84 -21.28 33.83
C VAL A 289 -4.63 -21.13 35.14
N PHE A 290 -5.49 -20.12 35.24
CA PHE A 290 -6.29 -19.91 36.44
C PHE A 290 -7.30 -21.05 36.71
N PRO A 291 -8.14 -21.50 35.75
CA PRO A 291 -8.99 -22.65 35.96
C PRO A 291 -8.23 -23.95 36.29
N LEU A 292 -7.08 -24.19 35.59
CA LEU A 292 -6.23 -25.33 35.89
C LEU A 292 -5.65 -25.29 37.31
N ALA A 293 -5.22 -24.12 37.76
CA ALA A 293 -4.75 -23.94 39.14
C ALA A 293 -5.86 -24.22 40.17
N VAL A 294 -7.08 -23.72 39.88
CA VAL A 294 -8.26 -24.01 40.75
C VAL A 294 -8.57 -25.49 40.80
N VAL A 295 -8.58 -26.18 39.64
CA VAL A 295 -8.78 -27.63 39.58
C VAL A 295 -7.67 -28.37 40.33
N PHE A 296 -6.41 -27.97 40.19
CA PHE A 296 -5.28 -28.56 40.87
C PHE A 296 -5.39 -28.40 42.40
N VAL A 297 -5.73 -27.18 42.88
CA VAL A 297 -5.97 -26.93 44.29
C VAL A 297 -7.12 -27.81 44.82
N PHE A 298 -8.20 -27.96 44.06
CA PHE A 298 -9.32 -28.81 44.44
C PHE A 298 -8.90 -30.28 44.56
N LEU A 299 -8.07 -30.78 43.61
CA LEU A 299 -7.56 -32.16 43.65
C LEU A 299 -6.56 -32.39 44.80
N VAL A 300 -5.82 -31.37 45.21
CA VAL A 300 -4.87 -31.50 46.33
C VAL A 300 -5.57 -31.45 47.68
N LEU A 301 -6.73 -30.78 47.76
CA LEU A 301 -7.51 -30.63 49.01
C LEU A 301 -8.57 -31.75 49.18
N SER A 302 -8.82 -32.54 48.17
CA SER A 302 -9.69 -33.74 48.15
C SER A 302 -8.94 -35.02 48.56
#